data_73745ee89eca5116527636ee2ba616cb
#
_entry.id   73745ee89eca5116527636ee2ba616cb
#
_cell.length_a   1.000
_cell.length_b   1.000
_cell.length_c   1.000
_cell.angle_alpha   90.00
_cell.angle_beta   90.00
_cell.angle_gamma   90.00
#
_symmetry.space_group_name_H-M   'P 1'
#
loop_
_entity.id
_entity.type
_entity.pdbx_description
1 polymer ?
#
loop_
_entity_poly.entity_id
_entity_poly.type
_entity_poly.pdbx_seq_one_letter_code
_entity_poly.pdbx_strand_id
1 'polypeptide(L)'
;ARQHRGIAERMYHNFPEIFAKSIAIDARSTDVVRCILSMTSECLQLQALNPKLRISNDASRHDMYYMNYDDRYLGGLRYREKQELIKAFKQRHIHPERLMKVLFTDSTYVKANIRPHDLMQHLFFVAMNMQSVDEKELEFYDLFTSEECYELWSCWNVLWYLEAGNTPLTEGMMPYKATNLLRNILDTADSCIVKKEPSATLRFGHESCLLPLAVLMELGDCGYVTEDMETLSN
;
A
#
# COMPACT_ATOMS: atom_id res chain seq x y z
N ALA A 1 4.22 -4.17 13.77
CA ALA A 1 3.93 -5.25 14.73
C ALA A 1 2.58 -5.05 15.44
N ARG A 2 2.35 -3.93 16.18
CA ARG A 2 1.11 -3.69 16.93
C ARG A 2 -0.15 -3.75 16.06
N GLN A 3 -0.16 -3.06 14.92
CA GLN A 3 -1.28 -3.04 13.99
C GLN A 3 -1.64 -4.45 13.50
N HIS A 4 -0.66 -5.27 13.13
CA HIS A 4 -0.88 -6.66 12.68
C HIS A 4 -1.39 -7.58 13.79
N ARG A 5 -1.00 -7.36 15.05
CA ARG A 5 -1.63 -8.06 16.18
C ARG A 5 -3.11 -7.70 16.31
N GLY A 6 -3.45 -6.41 16.20
CA GLY A 6 -4.85 -5.97 16.21
C GLY A 6 -5.66 -6.48 15.01
N ILE A 7 -5.04 -6.68 13.84
CA ILE A 7 -5.68 -7.34 12.69
C ILE A 7 -5.99 -8.80 13.05
N ALA A 8 -5.02 -9.54 13.59
CA ALA A 8 -5.19 -10.93 14.01
C ALA A 8 -6.34 -11.09 15.02
N GLU A 9 -6.42 -10.19 16.02
CA GLU A 9 -7.51 -10.18 16.99
C GLU A 9 -8.87 -9.98 16.32
N ARG A 10 -8.99 -9.02 15.42
CA ARG A 10 -10.24 -8.79 14.67
C ARG A 10 -10.61 -9.98 13.78
N MET A 11 -9.64 -10.59 13.10
CA MET A 11 -9.87 -11.79 12.30
C MET A 11 -10.38 -12.95 13.17
N TYR A 12 -9.77 -13.18 14.31
CA TYR A 12 -10.18 -14.22 15.25
C TYR A 12 -11.63 -14.03 15.73
N HIS A 13 -12.00 -12.79 16.07
CA HIS A 13 -13.33 -12.48 16.59
C HIS A 13 -14.41 -12.40 15.48
N ASN A 14 -14.04 -11.93 14.29
CA ASN A 14 -15.00 -11.78 13.19
C ASN A 14 -15.25 -13.08 12.42
N PHE A 15 -14.29 -14.02 12.46
CA PHE A 15 -14.38 -15.31 11.75
C PHE A 15 -14.09 -16.49 12.69
N PRO A 16 -14.86 -16.65 13.80
CA PRO A 16 -14.62 -17.70 14.79
C PRO A 16 -14.83 -19.09 14.20
N GLU A 17 -15.68 -19.25 13.19
CA GLU A 17 -15.90 -20.50 12.47
C GLU A 17 -14.64 -21.01 11.78
N ILE A 18 -13.64 -20.12 11.52
CA ILE A 18 -12.33 -20.45 10.97
C ILE A 18 -11.30 -20.48 12.10
N PHE A 19 -11.02 -19.34 12.72
CA PHE A 19 -9.86 -19.18 13.59
C PHE A 19 -10.01 -19.78 14.99
N ALA A 20 -11.22 -20.05 15.50
CA ALA A 20 -11.42 -20.74 16.77
C ALA A 20 -11.27 -22.26 16.67
N LYS A 21 -11.12 -22.82 15.48
CA LYS A 21 -10.95 -24.25 15.22
C LYS A 21 -9.48 -24.64 15.11
N SER A 22 -9.21 -25.95 15.09
CA SER A 22 -7.88 -26.49 14.77
C SER A 22 -7.71 -26.59 13.25
N ILE A 23 -7.30 -25.49 12.62
CA ILE A 23 -7.11 -25.44 11.16
C ILE A 23 -5.65 -25.26 10.79
N ALA A 24 -5.35 -25.53 9.53
CA ALA A 24 -4.07 -25.15 8.92
C ALA A 24 -4.14 -23.72 8.40
N ILE A 25 -3.11 -22.94 8.69
CA ILE A 25 -2.91 -21.59 8.13
C ILE A 25 -1.60 -21.60 7.33
N ASP A 26 -1.69 -21.21 6.07
CA ASP A 26 -0.53 -20.98 5.21
C ASP A 26 -0.29 -19.48 5.07
N ALA A 27 0.77 -18.97 5.69
CA ALA A 27 1.14 -17.56 5.67
C ALA A 27 2.34 -17.34 4.76
N ARG A 28 2.21 -16.46 3.79
CA ARG A 28 3.25 -16.12 2.81
C ARG A 28 3.57 -14.64 2.85
N SER A 29 4.84 -14.31 2.80
CA SER A 29 5.34 -12.93 2.77
C SER A 29 6.25 -12.72 1.58
N THR A 30 6.34 -11.47 1.10
CA THR A 30 7.49 -11.08 0.27
C THR A 30 8.77 -11.22 1.09
N ASP A 31 9.93 -11.33 0.42
CA ASP A 31 11.25 -11.42 1.05
C ASP A 31 11.74 -10.08 1.67
N VAL A 32 10.85 -9.10 1.77
CA VAL A 32 11.13 -7.79 2.36
C VAL A 32 10.90 -7.84 3.87
N VAL A 33 11.90 -7.41 4.64
CA VAL A 33 11.92 -7.52 6.11
C VAL A 33 10.65 -6.99 6.78
N ARG A 34 10.12 -5.83 6.36
CA ARG A 34 8.89 -5.26 6.95
C ARG A 34 7.66 -6.16 6.77
N CYS A 35 7.56 -6.87 5.63
CA CYS A 35 6.46 -7.79 5.35
C CYS A 35 6.61 -9.08 6.18
N ILE A 36 7.84 -9.59 6.31
CA ILE A 36 8.16 -10.74 7.18
C ILE A 36 7.78 -10.43 8.64
N LEU A 37 8.16 -9.25 9.13
CA LEU A 37 7.81 -8.82 10.50
C LEU A 37 6.29 -8.65 10.69
N SER A 38 5.58 -8.19 9.66
CA SER A 38 4.12 -8.10 9.68
C SER A 38 3.49 -9.49 9.77
N MET A 39 3.87 -10.41 8.89
CA MET A 39 3.44 -11.81 8.90
C MET A 39 3.71 -12.47 10.26
N THR A 40 4.94 -12.37 10.74
CA THR A 40 5.33 -12.98 12.02
C THR A 40 4.48 -12.42 13.18
N SER A 41 4.26 -11.10 13.21
CA SER A 41 3.48 -10.47 14.29
C SER A 41 2.01 -10.92 14.29
N GLU A 42 1.41 -11.09 13.13
CA GLU A 42 0.04 -11.56 12.98
C GLU A 42 -0.09 -13.05 13.32
N CYS A 43 0.81 -13.88 12.81
CA CYS A 43 0.84 -15.33 13.09
C CYS A 43 1.04 -15.62 14.59
N LEU A 44 1.97 -14.91 15.25
CA LEU A 44 2.18 -15.06 16.69
C LEU A 44 0.94 -14.68 17.51
N GLN A 45 0.22 -13.62 17.11
CA GLN A 45 -1.02 -13.23 17.79
C GLN A 45 -2.13 -14.26 17.58
N LEU A 46 -2.32 -14.77 16.36
CA LEU A 46 -3.28 -15.84 16.08
C LEU A 46 -2.93 -17.08 16.89
N GLN A 47 -1.66 -17.46 16.97
CA GLN A 47 -1.21 -18.62 17.77
C GLN A 47 -1.43 -18.41 19.28
N ALA A 48 -1.28 -17.19 19.76
CA ALA A 48 -1.56 -16.86 21.17
C ALA A 48 -3.06 -16.95 21.50
N LEU A 49 -3.93 -16.51 20.57
CA LEU A 49 -5.39 -16.59 20.71
C LEU A 49 -5.91 -18.04 20.61
N ASN A 50 -5.31 -18.84 19.74
CA ASN A 50 -5.66 -20.25 19.56
C ASN A 50 -4.42 -21.12 19.34
N PRO A 51 -3.88 -21.75 20.40
CA PRO A 51 -2.71 -22.62 20.29
C PRO A 51 -2.91 -23.88 19.42
N LYS A 52 -4.15 -24.21 19.04
CA LYS A 52 -4.46 -25.37 18.17
C LYS A 52 -4.30 -25.06 16.69
N LEU A 53 -4.06 -23.81 16.31
CA LEU A 53 -3.77 -23.45 14.94
C LEU A 53 -2.43 -24.03 14.49
N ARG A 54 -2.41 -24.61 13.30
CA ARG A 54 -1.18 -25.14 12.66
C ARG A 54 -0.72 -24.15 11.61
N ILE A 55 0.13 -23.23 12.02
CA ILE A 55 0.59 -22.12 11.14
C ILE A 55 1.93 -22.52 10.52
N SER A 56 1.97 -22.60 9.18
CA SER A 56 3.20 -22.58 8.39
C SER A 56 3.42 -21.20 7.82
N ASN A 57 4.66 -20.72 7.82
CA ASN A 57 5.00 -19.46 7.22
C ASN A 57 6.26 -19.57 6.36
N ASP A 58 6.31 -18.79 5.30
CA ASP A 58 7.44 -18.73 4.39
C ASP A 58 7.57 -17.34 3.75
N ALA A 59 8.79 -16.98 3.38
CA ALA A 59 9.14 -15.75 2.68
C ALA A 59 10.17 -16.08 1.59
N SER A 60 9.76 -16.86 0.61
CA SER A 60 10.62 -17.38 -0.44
C SER A 60 10.59 -16.51 -1.69
N ARG A 61 11.76 -16.36 -2.33
CA ARG A 61 11.86 -15.77 -3.68
C ARG A 61 11.07 -16.57 -4.72
N HIS A 62 10.83 -17.84 -4.46
CA HIS A 62 10.01 -18.70 -5.32
C HIS A 62 8.60 -18.14 -5.47
N ASP A 63 8.05 -17.51 -4.43
CA ASP A 63 6.69 -16.99 -4.42
C ASP A 63 6.57 -15.57 -5.03
N MET A 64 7.70 -14.93 -5.35
CA MET A 64 7.70 -13.53 -5.83
C MET A 64 7.01 -13.37 -7.19
N TYR A 65 6.87 -14.42 -7.99
CA TYR A 65 6.16 -14.36 -9.28
C TYR A 65 4.67 -13.99 -9.14
N TYR A 66 4.08 -14.18 -7.97
CA TYR A 66 2.71 -13.73 -7.67
C TYR A 66 2.63 -12.75 -6.49
N MET A 67 3.57 -12.83 -5.53
CA MET A 67 3.56 -11.97 -4.33
C MET A 67 4.05 -10.54 -4.61
N ASN A 68 4.97 -10.38 -5.56
CA ASN A 68 5.56 -9.08 -5.92
C ASN A 68 6.12 -9.12 -7.35
N TYR A 69 5.27 -9.52 -8.29
CA TYR A 69 5.68 -9.62 -9.68
C TYR A 69 5.92 -8.24 -10.28
N ASP A 70 7.12 -8.03 -10.80
CA ASP A 70 7.48 -6.83 -11.56
C ASP A 70 7.22 -7.08 -13.06
N ASP A 71 6.04 -6.67 -13.51
CA ASP A 71 5.73 -6.69 -14.93
C ASP A 71 6.38 -5.49 -15.63
N ARG A 72 7.55 -5.75 -16.21
CA ARG A 72 8.34 -4.71 -16.89
C ARG A 72 7.62 -4.11 -18.10
N TYR A 73 6.78 -4.88 -18.78
CA TYR A 73 6.00 -4.38 -19.92
C TYR A 73 4.95 -3.39 -19.43
N LEU A 74 4.10 -3.80 -18.50
CA LEU A 74 3.07 -2.93 -17.92
C LEU A 74 3.69 -1.76 -17.15
N GLY A 75 4.77 -1.99 -16.40
CA GLY A 75 5.48 -0.93 -15.69
C GLY A 75 6.05 0.14 -16.63
N GLY A 76 6.53 -0.27 -17.82
CA GLY A 76 7.05 0.63 -18.84
C GLY A 76 5.98 1.31 -19.70
N LEU A 77 4.73 0.84 -19.63
CA LEU A 77 3.65 1.33 -20.50
C LEU A 77 3.39 2.82 -20.23
N ARG A 78 3.52 3.63 -21.30
CA ARG A 78 3.36 5.10 -21.24
C ARG A 78 4.17 5.77 -20.12
N TYR A 79 5.35 5.24 -19.79
CA TYR A 79 6.15 5.71 -18.66
C TYR A 79 6.45 7.21 -18.74
N ARG A 80 6.87 7.71 -19.92
CA ARG A 80 7.19 9.14 -20.08
C ARG A 80 5.98 10.04 -19.86
N GLU A 81 4.86 9.69 -20.49
CA GLU A 81 3.61 10.44 -20.39
C GLU A 81 3.09 10.45 -18.95
N LYS A 82 3.15 9.30 -18.24
CA LYS A 82 2.82 9.24 -16.81
C LYS A 82 3.70 10.19 -15.99
N GLN A 83 5.02 10.17 -16.20
CA GLN A 83 5.94 11.03 -15.47
C GLN A 83 5.71 12.52 -15.76
N GLU A 84 5.38 12.88 -16.99
CA GLU A 84 5.05 14.25 -17.37
C GLU A 84 3.76 14.73 -16.70
N LEU A 85 2.71 13.90 -16.66
CA LEU A 85 1.47 14.20 -15.94
C LEU A 85 1.69 14.38 -14.45
N ILE A 86 2.41 13.45 -13.80
CA ILE A 86 2.74 13.53 -12.37
C ILE A 86 3.53 14.81 -12.08
N LYS A 87 4.52 15.12 -12.90
CA LYS A 87 5.34 16.34 -12.75
C LYS A 87 4.49 17.60 -12.90
N ALA A 88 3.66 17.66 -13.93
CA ALA A 88 2.77 18.81 -14.18
C ALA A 88 1.77 19.00 -13.05
N PHE A 89 1.18 17.91 -12.53
CA PHE A 89 0.27 17.96 -11.39
C PHE A 89 0.98 18.49 -10.14
N LYS A 90 2.14 17.93 -9.79
CA LYS A 90 2.96 18.39 -8.66
C LYS A 90 3.34 19.87 -8.77
N GLN A 91 3.65 20.37 -9.96
CA GLN A 91 4.00 21.79 -10.16
C GLN A 91 2.81 22.73 -9.92
N ARG A 92 1.58 22.26 -10.16
CA ARG A 92 0.37 23.06 -9.88
C ARG A 92 -0.04 23.06 -8.42
N HIS A 93 0.25 21.98 -7.70
CA HIS A 93 -0.33 21.71 -6.38
C HIS A 93 0.66 21.83 -5.22
N ILE A 94 1.97 21.67 -5.46
CA ILE A 94 2.95 21.71 -4.37
C ILE A 94 3.63 23.07 -4.33
N HIS A 95 3.38 23.84 -3.27
CA HIS A 95 3.89 25.20 -3.04
C HIS A 95 4.69 25.25 -1.73
N PRO A 96 6.03 24.99 -1.78
CA PRO A 96 6.83 24.83 -0.57
C PRO A 96 7.23 26.13 0.12
N GLU A 97 6.90 27.30 -0.43
CA GLU A 97 7.41 28.62 -0.01
C GLU A 97 7.07 28.96 1.44
N ARG A 98 5.83 28.64 1.87
CA ARG A 98 5.41 28.86 3.25
C ARG A 98 6.22 27.98 4.21
N LEU A 99 6.29 26.67 3.92
CA LEU A 99 7.00 25.70 4.77
C LEU A 99 8.49 26.06 4.88
N MET A 100 9.13 26.48 3.78
CA MET A 100 10.52 26.91 3.82
C MET A 100 10.73 28.11 4.73
N LYS A 101 9.80 29.08 4.76
CA LYS A 101 9.87 30.23 5.69
C LYS A 101 9.67 29.85 7.15
N VAL A 102 8.88 28.79 7.42
CA VAL A 102 8.69 28.26 8.77
C VAL A 102 9.96 27.55 9.27
N LEU A 103 10.61 26.79 8.40
CA LEU A 103 11.76 25.96 8.79
C LEU A 103 13.10 26.71 8.77
N PHE A 104 13.24 27.74 7.95
CA PHE A 104 14.53 28.41 7.71
C PHE A 104 14.38 29.92 7.79
N THR A 105 15.30 30.55 8.52
CA THR A 105 15.41 32.02 8.60
C THR A 105 16.21 32.61 7.44
N ASP A 106 17.11 31.83 6.84
CA ASP A 106 17.99 32.25 5.74
C ASP A 106 17.53 31.71 4.39
N SER A 107 16.89 32.57 3.60
CA SER A 107 16.42 32.22 2.26
C SER A 107 17.54 31.97 1.26
N THR A 108 18.74 32.57 1.49
CA THR A 108 19.92 32.35 0.63
C THR A 108 20.46 30.95 0.82
N TYR A 109 20.49 30.49 2.07
CA TYR A 109 20.86 29.10 2.40
C TYR A 109 19.89 28.09 1.72
N VAL A 110 18.59 28.35 1.81
CA VAL A 110 17.57 27.49 1.18
C VAL A 110 17.80 27.38 -0.33
N LYS A 111 17.98 28.53 -1.01
CA LYS A 111 18.21 28.55 -2.46
C LYS A 111 19.47 27.79 -2.88
N ALA A 112 20.52 27.84 -2.06
CA ALA A 112 21.81 27.22 -2.38
C ALA A 112 21.89 25.72 -2.03
N ASN A 113 21.17 25.27 -1.01
CA ASN A 113 21.42 23.96 -0.39
C ASN A 113 20.20 23.03 -0.31
N ILE A 114 18.99 23.56 -0.48
CA ILE A 114 17.76 22.80 -0.27
C ILE A 114 17.00 22.64 -1.59
N ARG A 115 16.40 21.48 -1.77
CA ARG A 115 15.38 21.23 -2.79
C ARG A 115 14.01 21.30 -2.11
N PRO A 116 13.31 22.45 -2.15
CA PRO A 116 12.14 22.70 -1.32
C PRO A 116 10.99 21.71 -1.53
N HIS A 117 10.69 21.34 -2.77
CA HIS A 117 9.65 20.38 -3.11
C HIS A 117 9.96 18.98 -2.55
N ASP A 118 11.19 18.52 -2.67
CA ASP A 118 11.62 17.22 -2.15
C ASP A 118 11.54 17.21 -0.62
N LEU A 119 12.03 18.27 0.03
CA LEU A 119 11.97 18.38 1.49
C LEU A 119 10.52 18.36 2.00
N MET A 120 9.63 19.14 1.38
CA MET A 120 8.23 19.18 1.74
C MET A 120 7.57 17.80 1.61
N GLN A 121 7.80 17.07 0.51
CA GLN A 121 7.29 15.72 0.32
C GLN A 121 7.84 14.73 1.36
N HIS A 122 9.14 14.77 1.66
CA HIS A 122 9.74 13.87 2.64
C HIS A 122 9.22 14.13 4.05
N LEU A 123 9.05 15.39 4.45
CA LEU A 123 8.44 15.73 5.74
C LEU A 123 6.99 15.26 5.83
N PHE A 124 6.23 15.38 4.73
CA PHE A 124 4.87 14.84 4.68
C PHE A 124 4.85 13.32 4.85
N PHE A 125 5.77 12.58 4.23
CA PHE A 125 5.88 11.14 4.46
C PHE A 125 6.22 10.79 5.90
N VAL A 126 7.04 11.60 6.57
CA VAL A 126 7.27 11.43 8.02
C VAL A 126 5.98 11.66 8.78
N ALA A 127 5.27 12.77 8.52
CA ALA A 127 3.99 13.09 9.17
C ALA A 127 2.96 11.97 9.01
N MET A 128 2.78 11.42 7.81
CA MET A 128 1.88 10.30 7.56
C MET A 128 2.19 9.05 8.39
N ASN A 129 3.46 8.83 8.72
CA ASN A 129 3.89 7.68 9.52
C ASN A 129 3.73 7.89 11.04
N MET A 130 3.54 9.12 11.51
CA MET A 130 3.42 9.42 12.95
C MET A 130 2.23 8.69 13.61
N GLN A 131 1.14 8.47 12.89
CA GLN A 131 0.01 7.65 13.37
C GLN A 131 0.41 6.21 13.79
N SER A 132 1.53 5.71 13.28
CA SER A 132 2.05 4.37 13.58
C SER A 132 3.09 4.36 14.71
N VAL A 133 3.45 5.53 15.24
CA VAL A 133 4.39 5.71 16.34
C VAL A 133 3.63 5.77 17.67
N ASP A 134 4.20 5.21 18.72
CA ASP A 134 3.56 5.18 20.05
C ASP A 134 3.69 6.49 20.82
N GLU A 135 4.63 7.35 20.43
CA GLU A 135 4.91 8.67 21.01
C GLU A 135 3.83 9.68 20.59
N LYS A 136 2.75 9.76 21.35
CA LYS A 136 1.59 10.62 21.03
C LYS A 136 1.89 12.13 21.08
N GLU A 137 2.99 12.52 21.70
CA GLU A 137 3.43 13.92 21.82
C GLU A 137 4.19 14.40 20.58
N LEU A 138 4.59 13.46 19.70
CA LEU A 138 5.26 13.80 18.43
C LEU A 138 4.22 14.00 17.35
N GLU A 139 3.98 15.25 17.00
CA GLU A 139 3.14 15.64 15.88
C GLU A 139 3.99 16.33 14.81
N PHE A 140 3.81 15.94 13.56
CA PHE A 140 4.47 16.56 12.41
C PHE A 140 3.46 17.19 11.45
N TYR A 141 2.16 16.92 11.64
CA TYR A 141 1.11 17.55 10.84
C TYR A 141 0.96 19.04 11.15
N ASP A 142 1.41 19.51 12.30
CA ASP A 142 1.46 20.92 12.70
C ASP A 142 2.40 21.77 11.82
N LEU A 143 3.32 21.13 11.10
CA LEU A 143 4.17 21.80 10.09
C LEU A 143 3.37 22.23 8.85
N PHE A 144 2.24 21.59 8.58
CA PHE A 144 1.45 21.75 7.37
C PHE A 144 0.12 22.42 7.64
N THR A 145 -0.42 23.11 6.64
CA THR A 145 -1.84 23.45 6.63
C THR A 145 -2.65 22.24 6.15
N SER A 146 -3.95 22.23 6.44
CA SER A 146 -4.84 21.16 5.92
C SER A 146 -4.85 21.13 4.39
N GLU A 147 -4.77 22.31 3.74
CA GLU A 147 -4.68 22.43 2.29
C GLU A 147 -3.38 21.81 1.74
N GLU A 148 -2.23 22.12 2.36
CA GLU A 148 -0.96 21.51 1.97
C GLU A 148 -0.96 19.98 2.14
N CYS A 149 -1.59 19.47 3.21
CA CYS A 149 -1.74 18.02 3.39
C CYS A 149 -2.61 17.41 2.28
N TYR A 150 -3.72 18.05 1.93
CA TYR A 150 -4.61 17.61 0.86
C TYR A 150 -3.91 17.60 -0.50
N GLU A 151 -3.21 18.67 -0.83
CA GLU A 151 -2.46 18.78 -2.11
C GLU A 151 -1.34 17.73 -2.23
N LEU A 152 -0.57 17.51 -1.14
CA LEU A 152 0.47 16.49 -1.10
C LEU A 152 -0.12 15.08 -1.23
N TRP A 153 -1.24 14.81 -0.56
CA TRP A 153 -1.96 13.55 -0.66
C TRP A 153 -2.54 13.35 -2.07
N SER A 154 -3.13 14.39 -2.68
CA SER A 154 -3.68 14.34 -4.04
C SER A 154 -2.60 14.00 -5.08
N CYS A 155 -1.40 14.57 -4.95
CA CYS A 155 -0.26 14.21 -5.80
C CYS A 155 0.11 12.72 -5.68
N TRP A 156 0.00 12.15 -4.49
CA TRP A 156 0.25 10.74 -4.23
C TRP A 156 -0.86 9.86 -4.82
N ASN A 157 -2.11 10.31 -4.72
CA ASN A 157 -3.27 9.64 -5.29
C ASN A 157 -3.18 9.57 -6.82
N VAL A 158 -2.85 10.67 -7.48
CA VAL A 158 -2.61 10.71 -8.95
C VAL A 158 -1.51 9.73 -9.36
N LEU A 159 -0.40 9.69 -8.62
CA LEU A 159 0.67 8.73 -8.91
C LEU A 159 0.15 7.29 -8.89
N TRP A 160 -0.56 6.91 -7.84
CA TRP A 160 -1.09 5.54 -7.72
C TRP A 160 -2.19 5.24 -8.74
N TYR A 161 -3.02 6.20 -9.09
CA TYR A 161 -3.99 6.02 -10.16
C TYR A 161 -3.31 5.71 -11.50
N LEU A 162 -2.26 6.45 -11.85
CA LEU A 162 -1.50 6.22 -13.07
C LEU A 162 -0.69 4.91 -13.07
N GLU A 163 -0.29 4.41 -11.88
CA GLU A 163 0.51 3.19 -11.74
C GLU A 163 -0.30 1.92 -11.50
N ALA A 164 -1.54 2.04 -11.02
CA ALA A 164 -2.35 0.88 -10.61
C ALA A 164 -3.81 0.95 -11.03
N GLY A 165 -4.32 2.14 -11.41
CA GLY A 165 -5.73 2.37 -11.72
C GLY A 165 -6.12 2.10 -13.17
N ASN A 166 -7.42 2.24 -13.44
CA ASN A 166 -8.02 2.09 -14.78
C ASN A 166 -7.83 3.35 -15.64
N THR A 167 -6.63 3.91 -15.68
CA THR A 167 -6.39 5.13 -16.44
C THR A 167 -6.52 4.91 -17.94
N PRO A 168 -7.29 5.77 -18.67
CA PRO A 168 -7.38 5.72 -20.13
C PRO A 168 -6.03 5.86 -20.84
N LEU A 169 -5.08 6.57 -20.21
CA LEU A 169 -3.72 6.72 -20.74
C LEU A 169 -3.06 5.37 -21.08
N THR A 170 -3.35 4.33 -20.30
CA THR A 170 -2.81 2.98 -20.48
C THR A 170 -3.88 1.97 -20.91
N GLU A 171 -5.00 2.46 -21.45
CA GLU A 171 -6.13 1.63 -21.91
C GLU A 171 -6.64 0.68 -20.81
N GLY A 172 -6.56 1.09 -19.52
CA GLY A 172 -6.97 0.28 -18.38
C GLY A 172 -6.07 -0.93 -18.10
N MET A 173 -4.85 -0.96 -18.62
CA MET A 173 -3.98 -2.14 -18.52
C MET A 173 -3.26 -2.28 -17.16
N MET A 174 -3.16 -1.21 -16.36
CA MET A 174 -2.35 -1.22 -15.14
C MET A 174 -2.83 -2.22 -14.07
N PRO A 175 -4.14 -2.46 -13.87
CA PRO A 175 -4.62 -3.44 -12.90
C PRO A 175 -4.16 -4.88 -13.19
N TYR A 176 -3.88 -5.22 -14.45
CA TYR A 176 -3.41 -6.55 -14.83
C TYR A 176 -2.03 -6.93 -14.28
N LYS A 177 -1.29 -5.98 -13.68
CA LYS A 177 -0.11 -6.29 -12.86
C LYS A 177 -0.41 -7.28 -11.72
N ALA A 178 -1.66 -7.30 -11.23
CA ALA A 178 -2.09 -8.21 -10.17
C ALA A 178 -2.63 -9.57 -10.67
N THR A 179 -2.60 -9.85 -11.96
CA THR A 179 -3.17 -11.10 -12.53
C THR A 179 -2.61 -12.36 -11.89
N ASN A 180 -1.30 -12.44 -11.67
CA ASN A 180 -0.68 -13.62 -11.07
C ASN A 180 -1.13 -13.81 -9.61
N LEU A 181 -1.27 -12.71 -8.87
CA LEU A 181 -1.77 -12.75 -7.48
C LEU A 181 -3.23 -13.20 -7.44
N LEU A 182 -4.09 -12.62 -8.28
CA LEU A 182 -5.49 -13.02 -8.36
C LEU A 182 -5.63 -14.50 -8.74
N ARG A 183 -4.88 -14.96 -9.75
CA ARG A 183 -4.88 -16.37 -10.14
C ARG A 183 -4.48 -17.29 -8.98
N ASN A 184 -3.40 -16.93 -8.27
CA ASN A 184 -2.96 -17.72 -7.11
C ASN A 184 -4.04 -17.75 -5.99
N ILE A 185 -4.77 -16.66 -5.77
CA ILE A 185 -5.89 -16.63 -4.82
C ILE A 185 -7.00 -17.59 -5.26
N LEU A 186 -7.40 -17.55 -6.53
CA LEU A 186 -8.46 -18.40 -7.07
C LEU A 186 -8.06 -19.88 -7.05
N ASP A 187 -6.86 -20.22 -7.53
CA ASP A 187 -6.35 -21.61 -7.53
C ASP A 187 -6.27 -22.18 -6.10
N THR A 188 -5.91 -21.33 -5.13
CA THR A 188 -5.88 -21.71 -3.70
C THR A 188 -7.29 -21.96 -3.18
N ALA A 189 -8.25 -21.09 -3.52
CA ALA A 189 -9.65 -21.27 -3.12
C ALA A 189 -10.25 -22.56 -3.70
N ASP A 190 -10.05 -22.83 -4.99
CA ASP A 190 -10.50 -24.05 -5.65
C ASP A 190 -9.89 -25.29 -5.00
N SER A 191 -8.60 -25.26 -4.67
CA SER A 191 -7.92 -26.35 -3.97
C SER A 191 -8.54 -26.61 -2.59
N CYS A 192 -8.88 -25.57 -1.84
CA CYS A 192 -9.53 -25.69 -0.53
C CYS A 192 -10.95 -26.28 -0.65
N ILE A 193 -11.71 -25.86 -1.67
CA ILE A 193 -13.06 -26.38 -1.94
C ILE A 193 -13.01 -27.88 -2.25
N VAL A 194 -12.07 -28.31 -3.09
CA VAL A 194 -11.88 -29.71 -3.45
C VAL A 194 -11.49 -30.56 -2.23
N LYS A 195 -10.57 -30.08 -1.41
CA LYS A 195 -10.10 -30.79 -0.21
C LYS A 195 -11.14 -30.85 0.91
N LYS A 196 -12.11 -29.93 0.92
CA LYS A 196 -13.13 -29.78 1.96
C LYS A 196 -12.57 -29.62 3.37
N GLU A 197 -11.35 -29.13 3.49
CA GLU A 197 -10.70 -28.86 4.78
C GLU A 197 -10.74 -27.36 5.07
N PRO A 198 -11.27 -26.95 6.25
CA PRO A 198 -11.17 -25.56 6.68
C PRO A 198 -9.72 -25.13 6.78
N SER A 199 -9.37 -24.06 6.12
CA SER A 199 -8.03 -23.49 6.17
C SER A 199 -8.08 -21.99 5.91
N ALA A 200 -6.96 -21.31 6.17
CA ALA A 200 -6.77 -19.92 5.78
C ALA A 200 -5.43 -19.73 5.10
N THR A 201 -5.40 -18.89 4.10
CA THR A 201 -4.16 -18.46 3.45
C THR A 201 -3.99 -16.97 3.63
N LEU A 202 -2.88 -16.56 4.24
CA LEU A 202 -2.54 -15.17 4.51
C LEU A 202 -1.36 -14.74 3.63
N ARG A 203 -1.50 -13.58 3.00
CA ARG A 203 -0.47 -13.03 2.11
C ARG A 203 -0.07 -11.63 2.56
N PHE A 204 1.23 -11.40 2.75
CA PHE A 204 1.80 -10.16 3.25
C PHE A 204 2.70 -9.54 2.19
N GLY A 205 2.26 -8.46 1.60
CA GLY A 205 2.92 -7.83 0.47
C GLY A 205 2.94 -6.31 0.58
N HIS A 206 2.75 -5.65 -0.57
CA HIS A 206 2.92 -4.23 -0.76
C HIS A 206 1.66 -3.60 -1.37
N GLU A 207 1.51 -2.30 -1.17
CA GLU A 207 0.49 -1.49 -1.83
C GLU A 207 0.55 -1.60 -3.36
N SER A 208 1.75 -1.71 -3.93
CA SER A 208 1.97 -1.93 -5.37
C SER A 208 1.32 -3.19 -5.94
N CYS A 209 0.96 -4.16 -5.09
CA CYS A 209 0.24 -5.36 -5.47
C CYS A 209 -1.24 -5.30 -5.06
N LEU A 210 -1.54 -4.66 -3.92
CA LEU A 210 -2.90 -4.58 -3.40
C LEU A 210 -3.77 -3.59 -4.18
N LEU A 211 -3.21 -2.43 -4.56
CA LEU A 211 -3.95 -1.43 -5.31
C LEU A 211 -4.41 -1.94 -6.69
N PRO A 212 -3.53 -2.49 -7.55
CA PRO A 212 -3.99 -3.05 -8.81
C PRO A 212 -4.92 -4.26 -8.62
N LEU A 213 -4.76 -5.06 -7.55
CA LEU A 213 -5.68 -6.16 -7.24
C LEU A 213 -7.08 -5.63 -6.90
N ALA A 214 -7.17 -4.59 -6.08
CA ALA A 214 -8.45 -3.99 -5.72
C ALA A 214 -9.19 -3.44 -6.95
N VAL A 215 -8.46 -2.79 -7.87
CA VAL A 215 -9.01 -2.29 -9.13
C VAL A 215 -9.43 -3.44 -10.05
N LEU A 216 -8.59 -4.48 -10.20
CA LEU A 216 -8.87 -5.65 -11.04
C LEU A 216 -10.10 -6.44 -10.56
N MET A 217 -10.35 -6.44 -9.25
CA MET A 217 -11.52 -7.08 -8.63
C MET A 217 -12.72 -6.13 -8.50
N GLU A 218 -12.60 -4.88 -8.96
CA GLU A 218 -13.63 -3.84 -8.82
C GLU A 218 -14.15 -3.68 -7.37
N LEU A 219 -13.26 -3.78 -6.39
CA LEU A 219 -13.63 -3.68 -4.98
C LEU A 219 -14.04 -2.25 -4.62
N GLY A 220 -15.27 -2.09 -4.13
CA GLY A 220 -15.84 -0.77 -3.87
C GLY A 220 -15.83 0.06 -5.16
N ASP A 221 -15.45 1.33 -5.07
CA ASP A 221 -15.36 2.24 -6.22
C ASP A 221 -13.95 2.27 -6.85
N CYS A 222 -13.10 1.26 -6.59
CA CYS A 222 -11.73 1.23 -7.11
C CYS A 222 -11.64 1.12 -8.64
N GLY A 223 -12.73 0.72 -9.32
CA GLY A 223 -12.83 0.65 -10.78
C GLY A 223 -13.01 2.01 -11.48
N TYR A 224 -13.01 3.13 -10.74
CA TYR A 224 -13.23 4.46 -11.28
C TYR A 224 -12.28 4.80 -12.44
N VAL A 225 -12.82 5.46 -13.46
CA VAL A 225 -12.10 5.85 -14.67
C VAL A 225 -12.24 7.35 -14.89
N THR A 226 -11.12 8.05 -15.02
CA THR A 226 -11.10 9.48 -15.35
C THR A 226 -9.86 9.85 -16.17
N GLU A 227 -10.01 10.84 -17.03
CA GLU A 227 -8.91 11.54 -17.71
C GLU A 227 -8.52 12.81 -16.94
N ASP A 228 -9.39 13.28 -16.05
CA ASP A 228 -9.18 14.48 -15.25
C ASP A 228 -8.61 14.13 -13.87
N MET A 229 -7.32 14.38 -13.71
CA MET A 229 -6.60 14.08 -12.45
C MET A 229 -7.08 14.91 -11.26
N GLU A 230 -7.73 16.05 -11.51
CA GLU A 230 -8.29 16.91 -10.45
C GLU A 230 -9.52 16.27 -9.78
N THR A 231 -10.18 15.34 -10.45
CA THR A 231 -11.38 14.65 -9.89
C THR A 231 -11.06 13.45 -9.01
N LEU A 232 -9.79 12.99 -8.98
CA LEU A 232 -9.40 11.79 -8.22
C LEU A 232 -9.48 11.95 -6.70
N SER A 233 -9.55 13.18 -6.22
CA SER A 233 -9.51 13.51 -4.79
C SER A 233 -10.85 14.04 -4.25
N ASN A 234 -11.90 14.00 -5.07
CA ASN A 234 -13.24 14.49 -4.72
C ASN A 234 -14.20 13.38 -4.33
#